data_41ec712519e6f1ef42234f3435c51128
#
_entry.id   41ec712519e6f1ef42234f3435c51128
#
_cell.length_a   1.000
_cell.length_b   1.000
_cell.length_c   1.000
_cell.angle_alpha   90.00
_cell.angle_beta   90.00
_cell.angle_gamma   90.00
#
_symmetry.space_group_name_H-M   'P 1'
#
loop_
_entity.id
_entity.type
_entity.pdbx_description
1 polymer ?
#
loop_
_entity_poly.entity_id
_entity_poly.type
_entity_poly.pdbx_seq_one_letter_code
_entity_poly.pdbx_strand_id
1 'polypeptide(L)'
;MTKIIDQRQMQLRGRAATSNPAVRFDSVTSEYVDDGWDRADDLPDLSFDRSINPYRGCEHGCIYCFARPSHAYLGLSPGLDFETQLIARPDAPAILERELRNPCYKPAMIAIGANTDPFQPIEKTHKIMRGILEVLAKFNHPVGIVTKGVMIERDIDILAPMAAKGLVRVGISITTLDNKTSRAMEPRVPLPARRLQTIRRLTEAGIPVRVMVSPVVPALTDHELEAILTASRDAGAVAASSIVLRLPHEVSGLFQDWLKNAFPDRADRIMGRVRELHGGKDYDPAFGNRMRGQGKWADLIRQRVQLSTRKLGLTRDLPPLRTDLFQVPPQAGDQMALF
;
A
#
# COMPACT_ATOMS: atom_id res chain seq x y z
N MET A 1 -20.33 -13.42 -4.90
CA MET A 1 -20.42 -12.84 -3.54
C MET A 1 -19.05 -12.92 -2.90
N THR A 2 -18.58 -11.85 -2.29
CA THR A 2 -17.31 -11.84 -1.55
C THR A 2 -17.49 -12.67 -0.27
N LYS A 3 -16.60 -13.65 -0.05
CA LYS A 3 -16.53 -14.42 1.18
C LYS A 3 -15.49 -13.80 2.10
N ILE A 4 -15.89 -13.45 3.30
CA ILE A 4 -15.00 -12.93 4.32
C ILE A 4 -14.74 -14.04 5.34
N ILE A 5 -13.48 -14.31 5.61
CA ILE A 5 -13.02 -15.32 6.55
C ILE A 5 -12.42 -14.61 7.74
N ASP A 6 -12.95 -14.87 8.94
CA ASP A 6 -12.29 -14.47 10.17
C ASP A 6 -11.06 -15.35 10.37
N GLN A 7 -9.89 -14.76 10.54
CA GLN A 7 -8.63 -15.48 10.66
C GLN A 7 -8.65 -16.51 11.81
N ARG A 8 -9.40 -16.26 12.87
CA ARG A 8 -9.55 -17.17 14.00
C ARG A 8 -10.23 -18.48 13.63
N GLN A 9 -11.03 -18.48 12.56
CA GLN A 9 -11.77 -19.64 12.05
C GLN A 9 -11.03 -20.35 10.92
N MET A 10 -9.87 -19.85 10.51
CA MET A 10 -9.14 -20.34 9.36
C MET A 10 -8.35 -21.61 9.73
N GLN A 11 -8.62 -22.70 9.02
CA GLN A 11 -7.73 -23.85 8.95
C GLN A 11 -6.72 -23.61 7.82
N LEU A 12 -5.46 -23.42 8.20
CA LEU A 12 -4.38 -23.24 7.23
C LEU A 12 -4.13 -24.55 6.48
N ARG A 13 -3.97 -24.45 5.15
CA ARG A 13 -3.66 -25.58 4.26
C ARG A 13 -2.42 -25.24 3.43
N GLY A 14 -1.74 -26.28 2.94
CA GLY A 14 -0.56 -26.11 2.10
C GLY A 14 0.63 -25.51 2.86
N ARG A 15 1.42 -24.67 2.22
CA ARG A 15 2.63 -24.05 2.82
C ARG A 15 2.32 -23.23 4.08
N ALA A 16 1.17 -22.58 4.10
CA ALA A 16 0.75 -21.79 5.27
C ALA A 16 0.47 -22.64 6.52
N ALA A 17 0.23 -23.95 6.38
CA ALA A 17 0.01 -24.85 7.50
C ALA A 17 1.28 -25.09 8.34
N THR A 18 2.46 -24.84 7.81
CA THR A 18 3.75 -25.01 8.49
C THR A 18 4.21 -23.74 9.20
N SER A 19 3.65 -22.58 8.86
CA SER A 19 3.94 -21.32 9.53
C SER A 19 3.08 -21.19 10.79
N ASN A 20 3.69 -20.87 11.92
CA ASN A 20 2.98 -20.64 13.18
C ASN A 20 1.95 -19.51 13.00
N PRO A 21 0.64 -19.78 13.14
CA PRO A 21 -0.41 -18.79 12.96
C PRO A 21 -0.50 -17.77 14.11
N ALA A 22 0.38 -17.81 15.10
CA ALA A 22 0.47 -16.76 16.08
C ALA A 22 0.72 -15.45 15.33
N VAL A 23 -0.30 -14.60 15.31
CA VAL A 23 -0.28 -13.30 14.67
C VAL A 23 0.86 -12.50 15.29
N ARG A 24 2.02 -12.59 14.69
CA ARG A 24 3.05 -11.59 14.86
C ARG A 24 2.63 -10.40 14.00
N PHE A 25 3.07 -9.18 14.34
CA PHE A 25 3.15 -8.13 13.34
C PHE A 25 3.65 -8.78 12.07
N ASP A 26 2.88 -8.64 11.00
CA ASP A 26 3.41 -8.98 9.70
C ASP A 26 4.59 -8.02 9.49
N SER A 27 5.77 -8.43 9.90
CA SER A 27 6.97 -7.79 9.38
C SER A 27 6.86 -7.93 7.87
N VAL A 28 7.33 -6.95 7.13
CA VAL A 28 7.36 -6.97 5.65
C VAL A 28 7.91 -8.30 5.12
N THR A 29 8.68 -8.97 5.94
CA THR A 29 9.31 -10.25 5.73
C THR A 29 8.36 -11.44 5.87
N SER A 30 7.37 -11.41 6.78
CA SER A 30 6.58 -12.61 7.09
C SER A 30 5.62 -13.07 5.99
N GLU A 31 5.29 -12.22 5.03
CA GLU A 31 4.48 -12.61 3.86
C GLU A 31 5.31 -13.05 2.65
N TYR A 32 6.63 -12.81 2.66
CA TYR A 32 7.56 -13.16 1.57
C TYR A 32 8.64 -14.17 1.98
N VAL A 33 8.63 -14.64 3.21
CA VAL A 33 9.74 -15.34 3.87
C VAL A 33 9.81 -16.84 3.60
N ASP A 34 8.96 -17.39 2.77
CA ASP A 34 9.14 -18.81 2.37
C ASP A 34 10.28 -19.02 1.35
N ASP A 35 10.94 -17.93 0.93
CA ASP A 35 12.11 -17.97 0.04
C ASP A 35 13.45 -17.75 0.78
N GLY A 36 13.46 -17.84 2.13
CA GLY A 36 14.69 -17.73 2.93
C GLY A 36 15.14 -16.30 3.26
N TRP A 37 14.25 -15.30 3.15
CA TRP A 37 14.53 -13.89 3.42
C TRP A 37 13.94 -13.46 4.76
N ASP A 38 14.73 -13.49 5.81
CA ASP A 38 14.23 -13.42 7.19
C ASP A 38 14.13 -12.02 7.83
N ARG A 39 14.54 -10.93 7.15
CA ARG A 39 14.54 -9.57 7.75
C ARG A 39 14.30 -8.46 6.73
N ALA A 40 13.69 -7.35 7.19
CA ALA A 40 13.54 -6.13 6.39
C ALA A 40 14.89 -5.49 6.01
N ASP A 41 15.94 -5.78 6.73
CA ASP A 41 17.33 -5.44 6.39
C ASP A 41 17.73 -6.01 5.01
N ASP A 42 17.05 -7.08 4.57
CA ASP A 42 17.26 -7.74 3.28
C ASP A 42 16.45 -7.11 2.13
N LEU A 43 15.67 -6.07 2.38
CA LEU A 43 14.86 -5.35 1.40
C LEU A 43 15.34 -3.89 1.25
N PRO A 44 16.53 -3.63 0.72
CA PRO A 44 17.17 -2.32 0.73
C PRO A 44 16.44 -1.24 -0.07
N ASP A 45 15.42 -1.58 -0.84
CA ASP A 45 14.59 -0.64 -1.59
C ASP A 45 13.29 -0.24 -0.87
N LEU A 46 13.05 -0.73 0.36
CA LEU A 46 11.96 -0.29 1.22
C LEU A 46 12.45 0.70 2.28
N SER A 47 11.62 1.69 2.59
CA SER A 47 11.91 2.74 3.57
C SER A 47 11.30 2.44 4.96
N PHE A 48 10.92 1.19 5.24
CA PHE A 48 10.31 0.75 6.49
C PHE A 48 10.69 -0.70 6.78
N ASP A 49 10.78 -1.03 8.05
CA ASP A 49 11.19 -2.35 8.57
C ASP A 49 9.99 -3.18 9.08
N ARG A 50 8.80 -2.57 9.14
CA ARG A 50 7.59 -3.22 9.69
C ARG A 50 6.33 -2.73 9.01
N SER A 51 5.33 -3.62 8.91
CA SER A 51 4.03 -3.30 8.35
C SER A 51 2.89 -4.01 9.08
N ILE A 52 1.68 -3.46 8.94
CA ILE A 52 0.44 -4.10 9.37
C ILE A 52 -0.48 -4.18 8.16
N ASN A 53 -1.05 -5.36 7.94
CA ASN A 53 -2.09 -5.58 6.95
C ASN A 53 -3.35 -6.13 7.65
N PRO A 54 -4.38 -5.29 7.84
CA PRO A 54 -5.62 -5.68 8.54
C PRO A 54 -6.40 -6.76 7.79
N TYR A 55 -6.10 -6.94 6.52
CA TYR A 55 -6.75 -7.90 5.63
C TYR A 55 -5.74 -8.63 4.76
N ARG A 56 -6.07 -9.88 4.33
CA ARG A 56 -5.43 -10.55 3.19
C ARG A 56 -6.45 -10.68 2.07
N GLY A 57 -6.01 -10.45 0.82
CA GLY A 57 -6.89 -10.22 -0.31
C GLY A 57 -7.43 -8.78 -0.33
N CYS A 58 -7.97 -8.36 -1.46
CA CYS A 58 -8.43 -6.99 -1.65
C CYS A 58 -9.58 -6.91 -2.64
N GLU A 59 -10.74 -6.42 -2.19
CA GLU A 59 -11.93 -6.23 -3.03
C GLU A 59 -11.71 -5.23 -4.17
N HIS A 60 -10.72 -4.33 -4.09
CA HIS A 60 -10.43 -3.39 -5.17
C HIS A 60 -10.21 -4.05 -6.52
N GLY A 61 -9.65 -5.27 -6.52
CA GLY A 61 -9.54 -6.10 -7.71
C GLY A 61 -8.59 -5.57 -8.78
N CYS A 62 -7.61 -4.73 -8.42
CA CYS A 62 -6.64 -4.21 -9.37
C CYS A 62 -5.97 -5.35 -10.13
N ILE A 63 -6.03 -5.32 -11.46
CA ILE A 63 -5.52 -6.42 -12.29
C ILE A 63 -4.00 -6.59 -12.17
N TYR A 64 -3.30 -5.52 -11.91
CA TYR A 64 -1.83 -5.45 -11.79
C TYR A 64 -1.32 -5.65 -10.36
N CYS A 65 -2.18 -5.99 -9.39
CA CYS A 65 -1.81 -6.01 -7.98
C CYS A 65 -0.70 -7.04 -7.72
N PHE A 66 0.47 -6.57 -7.31
CA PHE A 66 1.64 -7.42 -7.03
C PHE A 66 1.44 -8.33 -5.80
N ALA A 67 0.43 -8.06 -4.98
CA ALA A 67 0.12 -8.85 -3.79
C ALA A 67 -0.73 -10.11 -4.09
N ARG A 68 -1.26 -10.26 -5.31
CA ARG A 68 -2.09 -11.41 -5.71
C ARG A 68 -1.43 -12.78 -5.42
N PRO A 69 -0.12 -12.99 -5.67
CA PRO A 69 0.54 -14.25 -5.37
C PRO A 69 0.50 -14.65 -3.89
N SER A 70 0.27 -13.70 -2.97
CA SER A 70 0.17 -14.03 -1.53
C SER A 70 -0.99 -14.98 -1.21
N HIS A 71 -2.03 -15.06 -2.07
CA HIS A 71 -3.13 -16.01 -1.94
C HIS A 71 -2.73 -17.45 -2.26
N ALA A 72 -1.74 -17.65 -3.14
CA ALA A 72 -1.23 -18.99 -3.46
C ALA A 72 -0.66 -19.69 -2.22
N TYR A 73 -0.02 -18.94 -1.31
CA TYR A 73 0.47 -19.49 -0.03
C TYR A 73 -0.67 -19.97 0.90
N LEU A 74 -1.89 -19.52 0.67
CA LEU A 74 -3.08 -19.93 1.40
C LEU A 74 -3.84 -21.08 0.72
N GLY A 75 -3.29 -21.59 -0.41
CA GLY A 75 -3.97 -22.56 -1.25
C GLY A 75 -5.16 -21.98 -2.02
N LEU A 76 -5.20 -20.66 -2.20
CA LEU A 76 -6.24 -19.92 -2.92
C LEU A 76 -5.70 -19.39 -4.26
N SER A 77 -6.58 -19.14 -5.22
CA SER A 77 -6.20 -18.60 -6.51
C SER A 77 -5.75 -17.12 -6.38
N PRO A 78 -4.62 -16.71 -6.98
CA PRO A 78 -4.22 -15.32 -7.09
C PRO A 78 -5.12 -14.50 -8.04
N GLY A 79 -6.00 -15.17 -8.78
CA GLY A 79 -7.01 -14.55 -9.63
C GLY A 79 -8.21 -14.05 -8.84
N LEU A 80 -9.34 -14.70 -9.02
CA LEU A 80 -10.63 -14.28 -8.45
C LEU A 80 -10.67 -14.42 -6.92
N ASP A 81 -10.02 -15.44 -6.34
CA ASP A 81 -10.06 -15.63 -4.88
C ASP A 81 -9.40 -14.48 -4.15
N PHE A 82 -8.34 -13.86 -4.72
CA PHE A 82 -7.72 -12.67 -4.14
C PHE A 82 -8.71 -11.51 -3.93
N GLU A 83 -9.76 -11.45 -4.73
CA GLU A 83 -10.77 -10.39 -4.70
C GLU A 83 -12.05 -10.78 -3.95
N THR A 84 -12.29 -12.08 -3.75
CA THR A 84 -13.58 -12.60 -3.28
C THR A 84 -13.47 -13.48 -2.04
N GLN A 85 -12.29 -13.98 -1.70
CA GLN A 85 -12.04 -14.75 -0.49
C GLN A 85 -11.07 -13.99 0.40
N LEU A 86 -11.60 -13.07 1.19
CA LEU A 86 -10.83 -12.16 2.01
C LEU A 86 -10.69 -12.68 3.42
N ILE A 87 -9.52 -12.46 4.01
CA ILE A 87 -9.24 -12.81 5.40
C ILE A 87 -9.16 -11.53 6.20
N ALA A 88 -10.05 -11.38 7.18
CA ALA A 88 -10.05 -10.27 8.12
C ALA A 88 -9.31 -10.67 9.41
N ARG A 89 -8.62 -9.70 10.03
CA ARG A 89 -7.85 -9.84 11.26
C ARG A 89 -8.43 -8.98 12.38
N PRO A 90 -9.60 -9.34 12.94
CA PRO A 90 -10.32 -8.49 13.90
C PRO A 90 -9.55 -8.26 15.19
N ASP A 91 -8.63 -9.15 15.56
CA ASP A 91 -7.81 -9.03 16.77
C ASP A 91 -6.54 -8.16 16.56
N ALA A 92 -6.30 -7.66 15.35
CA ALA A 92 -5.09 -6.88 15.05
C ALA A 92 -4.90 -5.66 15.98
N PRO A 93 -5.93 -4.87 16.35
CA PRO A 93 -5.76 -3.78 17.30
C PRO A 93 -5.29 -4.23 18.67
N ALA A 94 -5.88 -5.31 19.23
CA ALA A 94 -5.52 -5.83 20.54
C ALA A 94 -4.10 -6.43 20.56
N ILE A 95 -3.72 -7.10 19.48
CA ILE A 95 -2.37 -7.63 19.31
C ILE A 95 -1.36 -6.49 19.20
N LEU A 96 -1.66 -5.46 18.42
CA LEU A 96 -0.84 -4.27 18.28
C LEU A 96 -0.62 -3.60 19.65
N GLU A 97 -1.70 -3.37 20.43
CA GLU A 97 -1.58 -2.78 21.76
C GLU A 97 -0.66 -3.59 22.67
N ARG A 98 -0.80 -4.91 22.67
CA ARG A 98 0.06 -5.81 23.47
C ARG A 98 1.53 -5.72 23.06
N GLU A 99 1.81 -5.70 21.75
CA GLU A 99 3.18 -5.59 21.23
C GLU A 99 3.82 -4.23 21.54
N LEU A 100 3.06 -3.14 21.44
CA LEU A 100 3.56 -1.81 21.77
C LEU A 100 3.86 -1.64 23.27
N ARG A 101 3.27 -2.47 24.14
CA ARG A 101 3.54 -2.50 25.58
C ARG A 101 4.77 -3.31 25.96
N ASN A 102 5.37 -4.02 25.00
CA ASN A 102 6.57 -4.80 25.27
C ASN A 102 7.72 -3.83 25.66
N PRO A 103 8.38 -4.02 26.84
CA PRO A 103 9.48 -3.13 27.26
C PRO A 103 10.66 -3.09 26.30
N CYS A 104 10.84 -4.12 25.48
CA CYS A 104 11.88 -4.19 24.45
C CYS A 104 11.46 -3.56 23.11
N TYR A 105 10.23 -3.05 23.00
CA TYR A 105 9.75 -2.45 21.77
C TYR A 105 10.48 -1.14 21.45
N LYS A 106 11.02 -1.05 20.23
CA LYS A 106 11.67 0.16 19.73
C LYS A 106 10.76 0.81 18.69
N PRO A 107 10.28 2.05 18.92
CA PRO A 107 9.37 2.69 17.98
C PRO A 107 10.07 3.02 16.66
N ALA A 108 9.45 2.61 15.57
CA ALA A 108 9.79 3.01 14.21
C ALA A 108 8.50 3.07 13.39
N MET A 109 8.51 3.75 12.26
CA MET A 109 7.31 3.92 11.44
C MET A 109 6.71 2.57 11.02
N ILE A 110 5.44 2.36 11.34
CA ILE A 110 4.68 1.23 10.81
C ILE A 110 4.09 1.62 9.45
N ALA A 111 4.35 0.82 8.41
CA ALA A 111 3.71 0.98 7.11
C ALA A 111 2.39 0.20 7.07
N ILE A 112 1.33 0.84 6.58
CA ILE A 112 0.02 0.20 6.39
C ILE A 112 -0.41 0.35 4.94
N GLY A 113 -0.94 -0.74 4.35
CA GLY A 113 -1.28 -0.76 2.93
C GLY A 113 -0.10 -1.15 2.02
N ALA A 114 0.93 -1.75 2.57
CA ALA A 114 2.09 -2.21 1.80
C ALA A 114 1.76 -3.44 0.95
N ASN A 115 0.80 -4.26 1.35
CA ASN A 115 0.37 -5.46 0.63
C ASN A 115 -1.08 -5.33 0.15
N THR A 116 -2.04 -5.18 1.04
CA THR A 116 -3.47 -5.02 0.71
C THR A 116 -3.98 -3.66 1.13
N ASP A 117 -5.01 -3.15 0.46
CA ASP A 117 -5.55 -1.83 0.78
C ASP A 117 -6.29 -1.87 2.13
N PRO A 118 -5.88 -1.06 3.13
CA PRO A 118 -6.50 -1.05 4.45
C PRO A 118 -7.89 -0.42 4.46
N PHE A 119 -8.23 0.38 3.44
CA PHE A 119 -9.51 1.05 3.28
C PHE A 119 -10.34 0.49 2.12
N GLN A 120 -10.15 -0.80 1.82
CA GLN A 120 -11.02 -1.53 0.90
C GLN A 120 -12.46 -1.63 1.44
N PRO A 121 -13.47 -1.93 0.60
CA PRO A 121 -14.89 -1.83 0.99
C PRO A 121 -15.28 -2.54 2.29
N ILE A 122 -14.72 -3.72 2.59
CA ILE A 122 -15.06 -4.47 3.81
C ILE A 122 -14.72 -3.72 5.11
N GLU A 123 -13.77 -2.78 5.07
CA GLU A 123 -13.41 -1.95 6.23
C GLU A 123 -14.60 -1.13 6.75
N LYS A 124 -15.60 -0.84 5.89
CA LYS A 124 -16.84 -0.18 6.31
C LYS A 124 -17.54 -0.94 7.43
N THR A 125 -17.53 -2.27 7.36
CA THR A 125 -18.21 -3.16 8.31
C THR A 125 -17.28 -3.56 9.46
N HIS A 126 -16.06 -3.97 9.13
CA HIS A 126 -15.14 -4.56 10.12
C HIS A 126 -14.42 -3.53 10.99
N LYS A 127 -14.16 -2.32 10.48
CA LYS A 127 -13.53 -1.19 11.20
C LYS A 127 -12.19 -1.56 11.89
N ILE A 128 -11.48 -2.54 11.33
CA ILE A 128 -10.21 -3.02 11.91
C ILE A 128 -9.15 -1.93 11.81
N MET A 129 -9.08 -1.24 10.65
CA MET A 129 -8.14 -0.15 10.45
C MET A 129 -8.38 0.99 11.44
N ARG A 130 -9.66 1.33 11.71
CA ARG A 130 -9.98 2.33 12.73
C ARG A 130 -9.44 1.93 14.11
N GLY A 131 -9.67 0.69 14.53
CA GLY A 131 -9.13 0.19 15.81
C GLY A 131 -7.60 0.23 15.88
N ILE A 132 -6.91 -0.09 14.76
CA ILE A 132 -5.45 0.06 14.67
C ILE A 132 -5.03 1.52 14.85
N LEU A 133 -5.70 2.46 14.18
CA LEU A 133 -5.41 3.90 14.30
C LEU A 133 -5.64 4.43 15.72
N GLU A 134 -6.70 3.99 16.40
CA GLU A 134 -6.98 4.35 17.79
C GLU A 134 -5.84 3.89 18.72
N VAL A 135 -5.32 2.68 18.53
CA VAL A 135 -4.16 2.20 19.29
C VAL A 135 -2.92 3.04 18.98
N LEU A 136 -2.60 3.28 17.70
CA LEU A 136 -1.43 4.08 17.32
C LEU A 136 -1.51 5.51 17.87
N ALA A 137 -2.70 6.13 17.83
CA ALA A 137 -2.92 7.46 18.39
C ALA A 137 -2.69 7.49 19.91
N LYS A 138 -3.21 6.49 20.63
CA LYS A 138 -3.07 6.33 22.09
C LYS A 138 -1.61 6.23 22.51
N PHE A 139 -0.76 5.58 21.71
CA PHE A 139 0.67 5.40 21.97
C PHE A 139 1.55 6.51 21.36
N ASN A 140 1.00 7.52 20.69
CA ASN A 140 1.74 8.48 19.87
C ASN A 140 2.72 7.79 18.90
N HIS A 141 2.28 6.71 18.27
CA HIS A 141 3.12 5.90 17.40
C HIS A 141 3.09 6.40 15.96
N PRO A 142 4.26 6.53 15.26
CA PRO A 142 4.32 7.00 13.88
C PRO A 142 3.79 5.97 12.89
N VAL A 143 3.03 6.43 11.88
CA VAL A 143 2.43 5.59 10.84
C VAL A 143 2.51 6.21 9.45
N GLY A 144 2.84 5.39 8.46
CA GLY A 144 2.75 5.69 7.03
C GLY A 144 1.65 4.85 6.38
N ILE A 145 0.67 5.48 5.76
CA ILE A 145 -0.49 4.80 5.17
C ILE A 145 -0.45 4.95 3.66
N VAL A 146 -0.70 3.87 2.92
CA VAL A 146 -0.88 3.89 1.46
C VAL A 146 -2.23 3.30 1.12
N THR A 147 -3.02 4.01 0.30
CA THR A 147 -4.35 3.53 -0.09
C THR A 147 -4.80 4.10 -1.44
N LYS A 148 -5.76 3.42 -2.05
CA LYS A 148 -6.62 3.90 -3.14
C LYS A 148 -8.04 4.18 -2.62
N GLY A 149 -8.32 3.74 -1.39
CA GLY A 149 -9.64 3.86 -0.76
C GLY A 149 -9.90 5.26 -0.25
N VAL A 150 -11.13 5.73 -0.42
CA VAL A 150 -11.58 7.05 0.07
C VAL A 150 -12.14 6.98 1.49
N MET A 151 -12.26 5.78 2.04
CA MET A 151 -12.79 5.58 3.39
C MET A 151 -11.85 6.11 4.49
N ILE A 152 -10.59 6.36 4.16
CA ILE A 152 -9.63 7.04 5.05
C ILE A 152 -10.18 8.39 5.58
N GLU A 153 -11.08 9.03 4.86
CA GLU A 153 -11.74 10.27 5.29
C GLU A 153 -12.58 10.10 6.56
N ARG A 154 -13.11 8.90 6.81
CA ARG A 154 -13.82 8.58 8.06
C ARG A 154 -12.95 8.79 9.30
N ASP A 155 -11.65 8.57 9.16
CA ASP A 155 -10.72 8.52 10.27
C ASP A 155 -9.85 9.80 10.38
N ILE A 156 -10.27 10.89 9.72
CA ILE A 156 -9.62 12.22 9.82
C ILE A 156 -9.60 12.73 11.27
N ASP A 157 -10.60 12.41 12.06
CA ASP A 157 -10.68 12.74 13.48
C ASP A 157 -9.51 12.19 14.31
N ILE A 158 -8.96 11.05 13.92
CA ILE A 158 -7.76 10.44 14.52
C ILE A 158 -6.48 10.92 13.83
N LEU A 159 -6.49 10.95 12.49
CA LEU A 159 -5.31 11.23 11.70
C LEU A 159 -4.83 12.68 11.80
N ALA A 160 -5.75 13.65 11.89
CA ALA A 160 -5.38 15.07 11.94
C ALA A 160 -4.63 15.44 13.24
N PRO A 161 -5.07 15.05 14.44
CA PRO A 161 -4.28 15.24 15.67
C PRO A 161 -2.93 14.54 15.65
N MET A 162 -2.84 13.35 15.05
CA MET A 162 -1.56 12.65 14.89
C MET A 162 -0.64 13.37 13.90
N ALA A 163 -1.19 13.88 12.80
CA ALA A 163 -0.43 14.64 11.80
C ALA A 163 0.14 15.95 12.39
N ALA A 164 -0.64 16.66 13.21
CA ALA A 164 -0.18 17.88 13.93
C ALA A 164 1.03 17.60 14.84
N LYS A 165 1.20 16.36 15.32
CA LYS A 165 2.37 15.91 16.10
C LYS A 165 3.52 15.37 15.22
N GLY A 166 3.37 15.34 13.89
CA GLY A 166 4.35 14.74 12.98
C GLY A 166 4.39 13.21 13.01
N LEU A 167 3.26 12.56 13.34
CA LEU A 167 3.16 11.10 13.50
C LEU A 167 2.53 10.39 12.29
N VAL A 168 1.99 11.15 11.32
CA VAL A 168 1.26 10.56 10.18
C VAL A 168 1.73 11.13 8.86
N ARG A 169 1.81 10.27 7.86
CA ARG A 169 1.86 10.63 6.44
C ARG A 169 0.98 9.69 5.64
N VAL A 170 0.33 10.21 4.62
CA VAL A 170 -0.60 9.43 3.80
C VAL A 170 -0.14 9.44 2.34
N GLY A 171 -0.13 8.28 1.69
CA GLY A 171 0.03 8.11 0.26
C GLY A 171 -1.29 7.76 -0.41
N ILE A 172 -1.75 8.59 -1.36
CA ILE A 172 -2.92 8.28 -2.19
C ILE A 172 -2.45 7.90 -3.59
N SER A 173 -2.83 6.69 -4.03
CA SER A 173 -2.44 6.20 -5.35
C SER A 173 -3.41 6.67 -6.43
N ILE A 174 -2.86 7.27 -7.51
CA ILE A 174 -3.58 7.64 -8.73
C ILE A 174 -2.79 7.14 -9.92
N THR A 175 -3.37 6.21 -10.69
CA THR A 175 -2.71 5.52 -11.81
C THR A 175 -3.03 6.12 -13.16
N THR A 176 -4.19 6.76 -13.29
CA THR A 176 -4.70 7.42 -14.50
C THR A 176 -5.75 8.44 -14.08
N LEU A 177 -6.00 9.43 -14.90
CA LEU A 177 -7.13 10.37 -14.78
C LEU A 177 -8.32 9.97 -15.66
N ASP A 178 -8.10 9.07 -16.63
CA ASP A 178 -9.16 8.55 -17.49
C ASP A 178 -10.05 7.54 -16.75
N ASN A 179 -11.34 7.85 -16.66
CA ASN A 179 -12.31 7.02 -15.95
C ASN A 179 -12.48 5.62 -16.55
N LYS A 180 -12.36 5.49 -17.89
CA LYS A 180 -12.52 4.21 -18.60
C LYS A 180 -11.34 3.29 -18.28
N THR A 181 -10.13 3.81 -18.43
CA THR A 181 -8.90 3.08 -18.08
C THR A 181 -8.85 2.75 -16.59
N SER A 182 -9.21 3.71 -15.71
CA SER A 182 -9.30 3.47 -14.27
C SER A 182 -10.25 2.32 -13.93
N ARG A 183 -11.45 2.33 -14.50
CA ARG A 183 -12.44 1.27 -14.25
C ARG A 183 -12.01 -0.10 -14.80
N ALA A 184 -11.29 -0.12 -15.92
CA ALA A 184 -10.77 -1.35 -16.50
C ALA A 184 -9.64 -1.96 -15.65
N MET A 185 -8.71 -1.12 -15.16
CA MET A 185 -7.54 -1.56 -14.38
C MET A 185 -7.86 -1.81 -12.90
N GLU A 186 -8.82 -1.07 -12.34
CA GLU A 186 -9.13 -0.93 -10.91
C GLU A 186 -10.66 -0.97 -10.71
N PRO A 187 -11.32 -2.10 -10.95
CA PRO A 187 -12.77 -2.17 -11.16
C PRO A 187 -13.60 -1.67 -9.97
N ARG A 188 -13.14 -1.82 -8.73
CA ARG A 188 -13.86 -1.42 -7.51
C ARG A 188 -13.16 -0.32 -6.71
N VAL A 189 -12.09 0.28 -7.28
CA VAL A 189 -11.45 1.46 -6.70
C VAL A 189 -12.30 2.71 -7.00
N PRO A 190 -12.36 3.68 -6.09
CA PRO A 190 -12.97 4.99 -6.39
C PRO A 190 -12.32 5.67 -7.59
N LEU A 191 -13.13 6.33 -8.43
CA LEU A 191 -12.67 7.02 -9.63
C LEU A 191 -11.60 8.10 -9.32
N PRO A 192 -10.71 8.45 -10.26
CA PRO A 192 -9.61 9.38 -10.04
C PRO A 192 -10.04 10.72 -9.44
N ALA A 193 -11.11 11.33 -9.96
CA ALA A 193 -11.64 12.58 -9.43
C ALA A 193 -12.03 12.47 -7.94
N ARG A 194 -12.57 11.33 -7.51
CA ARG A 194 -12.92 11.10 -6.10
C ARG A 194 -11.66 10.93 -5.22
N ARG A 195 -10.60 10.33 -5.74
CA ARG A 195 -9.31 10.22 -5.05
C ARG A 195 -8.61 11.59 -4.92
N LEU A 196 -8.70 12.45 -5.95
CA LEU A 196 -8.25 13.85 -5.85
C LEU A 196 -9.03 14.63 -4.79
N GLN A 197 -10.34 14.42 -4.68
CA GLN A 197 -11.14 15.01 -3.61
C GLN A 197 -10.69 14.52 -2.21
N THR A 198 -10.31 13.23 -2.11
CA THR A 198 -9.75 12.69 -0.85
C THR A 198 -8.43 13.38 -0.49
N ILE A 199 -7.52 13.58 -1.46
CA ILE A 199 -6.29 14.37 -1.23
C ILE A 199 -6.66 15.73 -0.65
N ARG A 200 -7.58 16.46 -1.26
CA ARG A 200 -8.02 17.79 -0.80
C ARG A 200 -8.52 17.76 0.64
N ARG A 201 -9.42 16.83 0.96
CA ARG A 201 -10.01 16.74 2.33
C ARG A 201 -8.96 16.42 3.39
N LEU A 202 -8.01 15.53 3.07
CA LEU A 202 -6.93 15.20 3.99
C LEU A 202 -5.99 16.39 4.21
N THR A 203 -5.62 17.11 3.15
CA THR A 203 -4.73 18.26 3.24
C THR A 203 -5.39 19.46 3.91
N GLU A 204 -6.69 19.71 3.69
CA GLU A 204 -7.49 20.70 4.42
C GLU A 204 -7.55 20.39 5.92
N ALA A 205 -7.48 19.11 6.31
CA ALA A 205 -7.39 18.68 7.70
C ALA A 205 -5.95 18.70 8.27
N GLY A 206 -4.98 19.25 7.54
CA GLY A 206 -3.58 19.33 7.97
C GLY A 206 -2.78 18.03 7.86
N ILE A 207 -3.31 17.01 7.18
CA ILE A 207 -2.63 15.73 7.00
C ILE A 207 -1.73 15.81 5.76
N PRO A 208 -0.40 15.56 5.86
CA PRO A 208 0.49 15.61 4.71
C PRO A 208 0.24 14.44 3.77
N VAL A 209 -0.07 14.75 2.49
CA VAL A 209 -0.37 13.75 1.47
C VAL A 209 0.71 13.70 0.40
N ARG A 210 1.18 12.49 0.11
CA ARG A 210 1.97 12.14 -1.07
C ARG A 210 1.07 11.54 -2.13
N VAL A 211 1.10 12.05 -3.36
CA VAL A 211 0.53 11.31 -4.49
C VAL A 211 1.48 10.21 -4.93
N MET A 212 0.95 9.02 -5.14
CA MET A 212 1.69 7.87 -5.64
C MET A 212 1.19 7.51 -7.04
N VAL A 213 1.98 7.82 -8.07
CA VAL A 213 1.70 7.38 -9.44
C VAL A 213 2.20 5.94 -9.58
N SER A 214 1.41 5.02 -9.07
CA SER A 214 1.80 3.60 -8.90
C SER A 214 0.64 2.65 -9.20
N PRO A 215 0.81 1.82 -10.24
CA PRO A 215 1.93 1.77 -11.16
C PRO A 215 1.84 2.79 -12.30
N VAL A 216 3.00 3.17 -12.84
CA VAL A 216 3.10 3.75 -14.18
C VAL A 216 3.12 2.60 -15.16
N VAL A 217 2.10 2.50 -16.01
CA VAL A 217 2.02 1.47 -17.06
C VAL A 217 2.50 2.08 -18.38
N PRO A 218 3.67 1.65 -18.89
CA PRO A 218 4.24 2.23 -20.11
C PRO A 218 3.33 2.00 -21.32
N ALA A 219 3.22 3.00 -22.18
CA ALA A 219 2.33 3.03 -23.35
C ALA A 219 0.83 2.91 -23.05
N LEU A 220 0.43 2.91 -21.77
CA LEU A 220 -0.98 2.93 -21.36
C LEU A 220 -1.32 4.16 -20.51
N THR A 221 -0.63 4.39 -19.39
CA THR A 221 -0.91 5.50 -18.47
C THR A 221 0.24 6.50 -18.31
N ASP A 222 1.43 6.20 -18.81
CA ASP A 222 2.62 7.03 -18.68
C ASP A 222 2.50 8.40 -19.33
N HIS A 223 1.64 8.57 -20.33
CA HIS A 223 1.38 9.86 -20.96
C HIS A 223 0.62 10.85 -20.05
N GLU A 224 -0.05 10.38 -19.02
CA GLU A 224 -0.81 11.20 -18.07
C GLU A 224 0.02 11.67 -16.86
N LEU A 225 1.29 11.28 -16.75
CA LEU A 225 2.11 11.44 -15.57
C LEU A 225 2.16 12.90 -15.07
N GLU A 226 2.41 13.86 -15.96
CA GLU A 226 2.45 15.28 -15.62
C GLU A 226 1.08 15.81 -15.21
N ALA A 227 0.03 15.37 -15.88
CA ALA A 227 -1.34 15.77 -15.58
C ALA A 227 -1.77 15.25 -14.19
N ILE A 228 -1.43 13.99 -13.85
CA ILE A 228 -1.70 13.42 -12.52
C ILE A 228 -0.98 14.20 -11.43
N LEU A 229 0.30 14.51 -11.62
CA LEU A 229 1.09 15.28 -10.66
C LEU A 229 0.53 16.70 -10.46
N THR A 230 0.14 17.37 -11.57
CA THR A 230 -0.47 18.69 -11.51
C THR A 230 -1.80 18.68 -10.77
N ALA A 231 -2.71 17.80 -11.17
CA ALA A 231 -4.02 17.67 -10.50
C ALA A 231 -3.91 17.34 -9.01
N SER A 232 -2.93 16.51 -8.65
CA SER A 232 -2.69 16.13 -7.25
C SER A 232 -2.11 17.30 -6.44
N ARG A 233 -1.20 18.09 -7.02
CA ARG A 233 -0.68 19.31 -6.39
C ARG A 233 -1.80 20.32 -6.18
N ASP A 234 -2.67 20.52 -7.17
CA ASP A 234 -3.82 21.43 -7.09
C ASP A 234 -4.87 20.95 -6.06
N ALA A 235 -4.90 19.65 -5.78
CA ALA A 235 -5.67 19.08 -4.69
C ALA A 235 -4.99 19.20 -3.31
N GLY A 236 -3.74 19.70 -3.25
CA GLY A 236 -3.02 19.94 -1.99
C GLY A 236 -1.92 18.92 -1.66
N ALA A 237 -1.63 17.96 -2.53
CA ALA A 237 -0.51 17.06 -2.29
C ALA A 237 0.82 17.84 -2.18
N VAL A 238 1.66 17.47 -1.19
CA VAL A 238 2.95 18.13 -0.92
C VAL A 238 4.15 17.32 -1.40
N ALA A 239 3.94 16.04 -1.72
CA ALA A 239 4.98 15.13 -2.19
C ALA A 239 4.47 14.21 -3.29
N ALA A 240 5.39 13.64 -4.06
CA ALA A 240 5.05 12.67 -5.10
C ALA A 240 6.08 11.54 -5.18
N SER A 241 5.61 10.36 -5.60
CA SER A 241 6.45 9.22 -5.95
C SER A 241 5.84 8.44 -7.11
N SER A 242 6.66 7.66 -7.80
CA SER A 242 6.20 6.77 -8.85
C SER A 242 6.88 5.41 -8.77
N ILE A 243 6.15 4.37 -9.16
CA ILE A 243 6.66 3.00 -9.29
C ILE A 243 6.20 2.50 -10.66
N VAL A 244 7.10 1.91 -11.42
CA VAL A 244 6.75 1.27 -12.70
C VAL A 244 5.98 -0.02 -12.46
N LEU A 245 5.22 -0.47 -13.47
CA LEU A 245 4.44 -1.70 -13.39
C LEU A 245 5.31 -2.89 -13.01
N ARG A 246 4.82 -3.71 -12.09
CA ARG A 246 5.43 -4.94 -11.59
C ARG A 246 4.47 -6.10 -11.81
N LEU A 247 4.96 -7.18 -12.42
CA LEU A 247 4.14 -8.34 -12.78
C LEU A 247 4.76 -9.64 -12.22
N PRO A 248 4.88 -9.79 -10.88
CA PRO A 248 5.47 -10.98 -10.29
C PRO A 248 4.57 -12.21 -10.51
N HIS A 249 5.21 -13.36 -10.75
CA HIS A 249 4.57 -14.67 -10.82
C HIS A 249 3.29 -14.67 -11.69
N GLU A 250 2.17 -15.11 -11.16
CA GLU A 250 0.88 -15.26 -11.86
C GLU A 250 0.30 -13.93 -12.34
N VAL A 251 0.73 -12.81 -11.76
CA VAL A 251 0.25 -11.48 -12.18
C VAL A 251 0.59 -11.18 -13.63
N SER A 252 1.71 -11.69 -14.13
CA SER A 252 2.10 -11.51 -15.54
C SER A 252 1.05 -12.12 -16.49
N GLY A 253 0.67 -13.37 -16.27
CA GLY A 253 -0.35 -14.04 -17.08
C GLY A 253 -1.70 -13.33 -16.99
N LEU A 254 -2.17 -13.03 -15.78
CA LEU A 254 -3.43 -12.33 -15.54
C LEU A 254 -3.48 -10.97 -16.24
N PHE A 255 -2.40 -10.20 -16.18
CA PHE A 255 -2.31 -8.89 -16.80
C PHE A 255 -2.30 -8.97 -18.33
N GLN A 256 -1.58 -9.93 -18.92
CA GLN A 256 -1.54 -10.13 -20.37
C GLN A 256 -2.90 -10.55 -20.92
N ASP A 257 -3.60 -11.46 -20.25
CA ASP A 257 -4.94 -11.88 -20.66
C ASP A 257 -5.96 -10.74 -20.54
N TRP A 258 -5.86 -9.94 -19.49
CA TRP A 258 -6.65 -8.73 -19.36
C TRP A 258 -6.36 -7.71 -20.47
N LEU A 259 -5.08 -7.50 -20.83
CA LEU A 259 -4.71 -6.58 -21.92
C LEU A 259 -5.31 -6.99 -23.25
N LYS A 260 -5.28 -8.28 -23.60
CA LYS A 260 -5.86 -8.80 -24.85
C LYS A 260 -7.37 -8.53 -24.92
N ASN A 261 -8.06 -8.52 -23.78
CA ASN A 261 -9.50 -8.25 -23.72
C ASN A 261 -9.82 -6.75 -23.66
N ALA A 262 -9.09 -5.98 -22.86
CA ALA A 262 -9.40 -4.58 -22.60
C ALA A 262 -8.79 -3.62 -23.65
N PHE A 263 -7.61 -3.95 -24.19
CA PHE A 263 -6.83 -3.12 -25.13
C PHE A 263 -6.15 -3.96 -26.21
N PRO A 264 -6.93 -4.74 -27.02
CA PRO A 264 -6.38 -5.69 -28.00
C PRO A 264 -5.37 -5.04 -28.96
N ASP A 265 -5.70 -3.87 -29.50
CA ASP A 265 -4.85 -3.15 -30.48
C ASP A 265 -3.53 -2.61 -29.90
N ARG A 266 -3.39 -2.61 -28.58
CA ARG A 266 -2.24 -2.03 -27.86
C ARG A 266 -1.49 -3.04 -27.00
N ALA A 267 -2.02 -4.26 -26.84
CA ALA A 267 -1.50 -5.25 -25.90
C ALA A 267 -0.02 -5.55 -26.13
N ASP A 268 0.38 -5.86 -27.37
CA ASP A 268 1.76 -6.18 -27.72
C ASP A 268 2.69 -5.00 -27.51
N ARG A 269 2.26 -3.79 -27.84
CA ARG A 269 3.04 -2.57 -27.61
C ARG A 269 3.27 -2.31 -26.14
N ILE A 270 2.23 -2.48 -25.30
CA ILE A 270 2.31 -2.29 -23.86
C ILE A 270 3.28 -3.31 -23.26
N MET A 271 3.10 -4.60 -23.56
CA MET A 271 3.99 -5.65 -23.07
C MET A 271 5.42 -5.53 -23.59
N GLY A 272 5.61 -5.09 -24.83
CA GLY A 272 6.94 -4.78 -25.37
C GLY A 272 7.65 -3.72 -24.51
N ARG A 273 6.96 -2.64 -24.13
CA ARG A 273 7.51 -1.60 -23.25
C ARG A 273 7.72 -2.07 -21.82
N VAL A 274 6.83 -2.91 -21.29
CA VAL A 274 7.03 -3.55 -19.97
C VAL A 274 8.31 -4.37 -19.96
N ARG A 275 8.53 -5.19 -20.99
CA ARG A 275 9.77 -6.00 -21.12
C ARG A 275 11.02 -5.13 -21.24
N GLU A 276 10.96 -4.02 -21.97
CA GLU A 276 12.09 -3.07 -22.03
C GLU A 276 12.46 -2.52 -20.65
N LEU A 277 11.46 -2.24 -19.79
CA LEU A 277 11.69 -1.78 -18.42
C LEU A 277 12.31 -2.85 -17.52
N HIS A 278 12.16 -4.12 -17.85
CA HIS A 278 12.57 -5.27 -17.05
C HIS A 278 13.65 -6.14 -17.73
N GLY A 279 14.48 -5.52 -18.61
CA GLY A 279 15.61 -6.22 -19.23
C GLY A 279 15.22 -7.38 -20.15
N GLY A 280 14.10 -7.25 -20.87
CA GLY A 280 13.57 -8.25 -21.80
C GLY A 280 12.60 -9.25 -21.15
N LYS A 281 12.37 -9.16 -19.84
CA LYS A 281 11.46 -10.05 -19.07
C LYS A 281 10.15 -9.32 -18.75
N ASP A 282 9.09 -10.04 -18.43
CA ASP A 282 7.86 -9.46 -17.95
C ASP A 282 8.02 -8.79 -16.56
N TYR A 283 8.98 -9.28 -15.77
CA TYR A 283 9.33 -8.74 -14.45
C TYR A 283 10.79 -9.02 -14.09
N ASP A 284 11.45 -8.03 -13.49
CA ASP A 284 12.78 -8.15 -12.88
C ASP A 284 12.62 -7.99 -11.34
N PRO A 285 12.85 -9.06 -10.53
CA PRO A 285 12.70 -8.99 -9.07
C PRO A 285 13.88 -8.31 -8.37
N ALA A 286 14.96 -7.99 -9.08
CA ALA A 286 16.17 -7.43 -8.48
C ALA A 286 15.90 -6.11 -7.75
N PHE A 287 16.44 -6.00 -6.53
CA PHE A 287 16.36 -4.77 -5.73
C PHE A 287 16.93 -3.59 -6.51
N GLY A 288 16.28 -2.43 -6.37
CA GLY A 288 16.61 -1.24 -7.14
C GLY A 288 16.01 -1.20 -8.53
N ASN A 289 15.85 -2.32 -9.22
CA ASN A 289 15.24 -2.40 -10.56
C ASN A 289 13.73 -2.63 -10.49
N ARG A 290 13.28 -3.53 -9.61
CA ARG A 290 11.87 -3.98 -9.56
C ARG A 290 10.84 -2.85 -9.46
N MET A 291 11.19 -1.71 -8.84
CA MET A 291 10.30 -0.56 -8.68
C MET A 291 10.58 0.58 -9.66
N ARG A 292 11.79 0.68 -10.16
CA ARG A 292 12.27 1.79 -10.99
C ARG A 292 12.37 1.47 -12.46
N GLY A 293 12.51 0.17 -12.78
CA GLY A 293 12.86 -0.29 -14.10
C GLY A 293 14.28 0.08 -14.50
N GLN A 294 14.69 -0.36 -15.67
CA GLN A 294 16.00 -0.10 -16.28
C GLN A 294 15.85 0.33 -17.75
N GLY A 295 16.94 0.85 -18.33
CA GLY A 295 17.00 1.26 -19.73
C GLY A 295 16.37 2.62 -20.01
N LYS A 296 16.44 3.02 -21.28
CA LYS A 296 16.09 4.39 -21.74
C LYS A 296 14.67 4.83 -21.38
N TRP A 297 13.70 3.91 -21.41
CA TRP A 297 12.32 4.22 -21.08
C TRP A 297 12.11 4.49 -19.59
N ALA A 298 12.77 3.72 -18.75
CA ALA A 298 12.78 3.96 -17.31
C ALA A 298 13.45 5.29 -16.96
N ASP A 299 14.57 5.61 -17.64
CA ASP A 299 15.25 6.90 -17.47
C ASP A 299 14.36 8.07 -17.86
N LEU A 300 13.64 7.95 -18.98
CA LEU A 300 12.70 8.97 -19.44
C LEU A 300 11.57 9.19 -18.41
N ILE A 301 10.95 8.13 -17.91
CA ILE A 301 9.91 8.23 -16.87
C ILE A 301 10.48 8.93 -15.63
N ARG A 302 11.66 8.52 -15.14
CA ARG A 302 12.32 9.16 -13.99
C ARG A 302 12.59 10.65 -14.20
N GLN A 303 13.13 11.03 -15.37
CA GLN A 303 13.37 12.43 -15.72
C GLN A 303 12.08 13.25 -15.75
N ARG A 304 11.01 12.73 -16.37
CA ARG A 304 9.71 13.38 -16.41
C ARG A 304 9.15 13.59 -15.00
N VAL A 305 9.19 12.58 -14.14
CA VAL A 305 8.78 12.71 -12.73
C VAL A 305 9.61 13.79 -12.03
N GLN A 306 10.94 13.73 -12.15
CA GLN A 306 11.85 14.66 -11.47
C GLN A 306 11.64 16.12 -11.93
N LEU A 307 11.50 16.35 -13.22
CA LEU A 307 11.25 17.69 -13.77
C LEU A 307 9.89 18.22 -13.32
N SER A 308 8.84 17.39 -13.39
CA SER A 308 7.49 17.79 -13.01
C SER A 308 7.37 18.05 -11.51
N THR A 309 7.94 17.21 -10.67
CA THR A 309 7.92 17.43 -9.20
C THR A 309 8.64 18.72 -8.84
N ARG A 310 9.81 18.99 -9.45
CA ARG A 310 10.54 20.25 -9.24
C ARG A 310 9.72 21.46 -9.69
N LYS A 311 9.14 21.42 -10.90
CA LYS A 311 8.30 22.50 -11.44
C LYS A 311 7.07 22.79 -10.58
N LEU A 312 6.48 21.74 -10.01
CA LEU A 312 5.25 21.82 -9.19
C LEU A 312 5.52 22.09 -7.71
N GLY A 313 6.78 22.16 -7.27
CA GLY A 313 7.13 22.30 -5.85
C GLY A 313 6.79 21.08 -4.99
N LEU A 314 6.61 19.90 -5.60
CA LEU A 314 6.39 18.66 -4.88
C LEU A 314 7.70 18.07 -4.38
N THR A 315 7.77 17.69 -3.12
CA THR A 315 8.95 17.02 -2.58
C THR A 315 8.97 15.54 -2.95
N ARG A 316 10.15 14.95 -3.03
CA ARG A 316 10.29 13.50 -3.15
C ARG A 316 10.13 12.83 -1.79
N ASP A 317 10.78 13.40 -0.78
CA ASP A 317 10.82 12.85 0.57
C ASP A 317 10.07 13.77 1.52
N LEU A 318 9.16 13.19 2.29
CA LEU A 318 8.52 13.87 3.41
C LEU A 318 9.46 13.87 4.61
N PRO A 319 9.36 14.85 5.52
CA PRO A 319 10.09 14.83 6.77
C PRO A 319 9.93 13.50 7.49
N PRO A 320 10.97 13.01 8.19
CA PRO A 320 10.86 11.80 9.00
C PRO A 320 9.75 11.97 10.05
N LEU A 321 9.02 10.89 10.30
CA LEU A 321 8.03 10.88 11.36
C LEU A 321 8.71 10.83 12.73
N ARG A 322 8.11 11.46 13.71
CA ARG A 322 8.62 11.53 15.08
C ARG A 322 8.40 10.20 15.79
N THR A 323 9.48 9.65 16.34
CA THR A 323 9.48 8.45 17.20
C THR A 323 9.66 8.78 18.67
N ASP A 324 10.16 9.98 18.96
CA ASP A 324 10.46 10.47 20.31
C ASP A 324 9.21 10.79 21.15
N LEU A 325 8.04 10.89 20.51
CA LEU A 325 6.76 11.07 21.22
C LEU A 325 6.10 9.75 21.65
N PHE A 326 6.66 8.62 21.23
CA PHE A 326 6.13 7.32 21.61
C PHE A 326 6.10 7.16 23.14
N GLN A 327 4.94 6.77 23.67
CA GLN A 327 4.78 6.51 25.08
C GLN A 327 3.79 5.35 25.29
N VAL A 328 4.07 4.50 26.25
CA VAL A 328 3.15 3.46 26.69
C VAL A 328 2.16 4.11 27.67
N PRO A 329 0.86 4.17 27.33
CA PRO A 329 -0.12 4.76 28.23
C PRO A 329 -0.32 3.89 29.49
N PRO A 330 -0.53 4.51 30.66
CA PRO A 330 -0.75 3.76 31.89
C PRO A 330 -2.03 2.90 31.80
N GLN A 331 -2.02 1.78 32.49
CA GLN A 331 -3.17 0.91 32.68
C GLN A 331 -3.68 1.00 34.13
N ALA A 332 -4.91 0.54 34.34
CA ALA A 332 -5.43 0.38 35.70
C ALA A 332 -4.55 -0.62 36.47
N GLY A 333 -3.95 -0.16 37.56
CA GLY A 333 -3.01 -0.96 38.37
C GLY A 333 -1.52 -0.66 38.14
N ASP A 334 -1.18 0.15 37.12
CA ASP A 334 0.20 0.62 36.97
C ASP A 334 0.57 1.54 38.14
N GLN A 335 1.73 1.32 38.72
CA GLN A 335 2.27 2.22 39.74
C GLN A 335 2.74 3.51 39.06
N MET A 336 2.03 4.60 39.28
CA MET A 336 2.46 5.92 38.82
C MET A 336 3.70 6.34 39.63
N ALA A 337 4.78 6.73 38.94
CA ALA A 337 5.91 7.34 39.62
C ALA A 337 5.43 8.64 40.29
N LEU A 338 5.64 8.75 41.61
CA LEU A 338 5.28 9.92 42.40
C LEU A 338 6.30 11.07 42.33
N PHE A 339 7.40 10.85 41.59
CA PHE A 339 8.52 11.81 41.46
C PHE A 339 9.01 11.88 40.01
#